data_146c295136c59777a9d11455de18af94
#
_entry.id   146c295136c59777a9d11455de18af94
#
_cell.length_a   1.000
_cell.length_b   1.000
_cell.length_c   1.000
_cell.angle_alpha   90.00
_cell.angle_beta   90.00
_cell.angle_gamma   90.00
#
_symmetry.space_group_name_H-M   'P 1'
#
loop_
_entity.id
_entity.type
_entity.pdbx_description
1 polymer ?
#
loop_
_entity_poly.entity_id
_entity_poly.type
_entity_poly.pdbx_seq_one_letter_code
_entity_poly.pdbx_strand_id
1 'polypeptide(L)'
;RQTLEKAGENRRELETVLEHYKNEPLKEKAARFLLENMDGHFAHTGEAVDVYDNYMDSVFRHCNGDRVFWIMKYDTILQRTGLDLELSQDERLYDAQSVTADFLTEHIDSAFTVWQQNWNKQYSFEMFCRYVLPYRIGNEKTSFWRKTFTVPSWVREAYAPNQDNSTYAYGMANDILGGMRSVIYYPPQFLPDLPLTALEHVKSASCKEYAHLCVAVLRAHGLPATIDFTPQWGNRGLGHEWCVFF
;
A
#
# COMPACT_ATOMS: atom_id res chain seq x y z
N ARG A 1 18.26 10.01 -12.24
CA ARG A 1 18.40 10.81 -13.45
C ARG A 1 17.29 10.48 -14.44
N GLN A 2 17.10 9.19 -14.78
CA GLN A 2 16.09 8.75 -15.74
C GLN A 2 14.67 9.20 -15.35
N THR A 3 14.28 9.07 -14.07
CA THR A 3 12.98 9.51 -13.55
C THR A 3 12.74 10.99 -13.77
N LEU A 4 13.74 11.85 -13.48
CA LEU A 4 13.65 13.29 -13.69
C LEU A 4 13.54 13.68 -15.17
N GLU A 5 14.10 12.88 -16.07
CA GLU A 5 13.97 13.09 -17.52
C GLU A 5 12.54 12.76 -18.00
N LYS A 6 11.86 11.77 -17.36
CA LYS A 6 10.48 11.36 -17.67
C LYS A 6 9.41 12.18 -16.95
N ALA A 7 9.78 12.96 -15.95
CA ALA A 7 8.84 13.68 -15.09
C ALA A 7 8.11 14.85 -15.82
N GLY A 8 8.61 15.32 -16.95
CA GLY A 8 7.98 16.44 -17.67
C GLY A 8 7.83 17.67 -16.75
N GLU A 9 6.63 18.22 -16.69
CA GLU A 9 6.31 19.40 -15.87
C GLU A 9 6.43 19.11 -14.37
N ASN A 10 6.26 17.87 -13.94
CA ASN A 10 6.36 17.46 -12.53
C ASN A 10 7.82 17.41 -12.01
N ARG A 11 8.81 17.60 -12.87
CA ARG A 11 10.23 17.54 -12.50
C ARG A 11 10.57 18.42 -11.31
N ARG A 12 9.95 19.61 -11.23
CA ARG A 12 10.18 20.56 -10.14
C ARG A 12 9.76 20.00 -8.78
N GLU A 13 8.66 19.26 -8.72
CA GLU A 13 8.20 18.60 -7.51
C GLU A 13 9.26 17.62 -6.99
N LEU A 14 9.78 16.76 -7.88
CA LEU A 14 10.79 15.77 -7.53
C LEU A 14 12.14 16.39 -7.11
N GLU A 15 12.55 17.49 -7.77
CA GLU A 15 13.76 18.23 -7.39
C GLU A 15 13.58 18.94 -6.03
N THR A 16 12.37 19.41 -5.71
CA THR A 16 12.04 20.03 -4.42
C THR A 16 12.24 19.07 -3.26
N VAL A 17 11.91 17.78 -3.41
CA VAL A 17 12.15 16.76 -2.38
C VAL A 17 13.65 16.61 -2.08
N LEU A 18 14.49 16.58 -3.11
CA LEU A 18 15.94 16.45 -2.93
C LEU A 18 16.54 17.70 -2.26
N GLU A 19 16.09 18.89 -2.65
CA GLU A 19 16.52 20.14 -2.03
C GLU A 19 16.06 20.23 -0.56
N HIS A 20 14.84 19.74 -0.25
CA HIS A 20 14.31 19.70 1.12
C HIS A 20 15.25 18.93 2.06
N TYR A 21 15.76 17.78 1.63
CA TYR A 21 16.60 16.91 2.46
C TYR A 21 18.12 17.11 2.27
N LYS A 22 18.59 18.11 1.58
CA LYS A 22 20.02 18.32 1.29
C LYS A 22 20.93 18.37 2.52
N ASN A 23 20.39 18.73 3.69
CA ASN A 23 21.11 18.79 4.97
C ASN A 23 20.82 17.60 5.89
N GLU A 24 20.05 16.62 5.44
CA GLU A 24 19.67 15.41 6.19
C GLU A 24 20.13 14.14 5.44
N PRO A 25 21.41 13.73 5.58
CA PRO A 25 22.05 12.77 4.67
C PRO A 25 21.29 11.43 4.51
N LEU A 26 20.65 10.92 5.57
CA LEU A 26 19.89 9.65 5.48
C LEU A 26 18.56 9.84 4.76
N LYS A 27 17.85 10.94 5.03
CA LYS A 27 16.60 11.23 4.33
C LYS A 27 16.85 11.61 2.85
N GLU A 28 17.95 12.30 2.56
CA GLU A 28 18.36 12.55 1.18
C GLU A 28 18.62 11.24 0.43
N LYS A 29 19.32 10.29 1.04
CA LYS A 29 19.54 8.95 0.45
C LYS A 29 18.21 8.21 0.24
N ALA A 30 17.28 8.31 1.19
CA ALA A 30 15.95 7.71 1.07
C ALA A 30 15.13 8.35 -0.06
N ALA A 31 15.14 9.69 -0.19
CA ALA A 31 14.51 10.40 -1.29
C ALA A 31 15.10 9.97 -2.64
N ARG A 32 16.44 9.91 -2.76
CA ARG A 32 17.09 9.40 -3.96
C ARG A 32 16.69 7.97 -4.29
N PHE A 33 16.63 7.08 -3.29
CA PHE A 33 16.18 5.70 -3.47
C PHE A 33 14.77 5.64 -4.05
N LEU A 34 13.82 6.42 -3.51
CA LEU A 34 12.45 6.46 -4.03
C LEU A 34 12.42 6.95 -5.48
N LEU A 35 13.13 8.05 -5.79
CA LEU A 35 13.17 8.59 -7.15
C LEU A 35 13.86 7.65 -8.16
N GLU A 36 14.91 6.94 -7.75
CA GLU A 36 15.61 5.98 -8.61
C GLU A 36 14.75 4.77 -8.95
N ASN A 37 13.85 4.37 -8.03
CA ASN A 37 12.97 3.22 -8.21
C ASN A 37 11.54 3.61 -8.65
N MET A 38 11.25 4.88 -8.90
CA MET A 38 9.92 5.36 -9.29
C MET A 38 9.59 5.07 -10.76
N ASP A 39 10.61 4.87 -11.60
CA ASP A 39 10.41 4.68 -13.04
C ASP A 39 9.52 3.46 -13.32
N GLY A 40 8.47 3.68 -14.09
CA GLY A 40 7.48 2.66 -14.41
C GLY A 40 6.36 2.48 -13.38
N HIS A 41 6.43 3.10 -12.21
CA HIS A 41 5.31 3.13 -11.27
C HIS A 41 4.18 4.00 -11.82
N PHE A 42 2.95 3.50 -11.67
CA PHE A 42 1.76 4.21 -12.12
C PHE A 42 0.54 3.81 -11.28
N ALA A 43 -0.53 4.59 -11.37
CA ALA A 43 -1.86 4.21 -10.96
C ALA A 43 -2.78 4.11 -12.18
N HIS A 44 -3.76 3.23 -12.12
CA HIS A 44 -4.89 3.30 -13.03
C HIS A 44 -5.74 4.53 -12.69
N THR A 45 -6.24 5.22 -13.69
CA THR A 45 -7.04 6.46 -13.54
C THR A 45 -8.18 6.48 -14.56
N GLY A 46 -9.06 7.47 -14.43
CA GLY A 46 -10.23 7.65 -15.28
C GLY A 46 -11.53 7.55 -14.48
N GLU A 47 -12.63 8.00 -15.09
CA GLU A 47 -13.94 8.08 -14.43
C GLU A 47 -14.41 6.72 -13.89
N ALA A 48 -14.20 5.64 -14.65
CA ALA A 48 -14.58 4.30 -14.22
C ALA A 48 -13.82 3.84 -12.97
N VAL A 49 -12.52 4.14 -12.89
CA VAL A 49 -11.70 3.83 -11.72
C VAL A 49 -12.14 4.64 -10.51
N ASP A 50 -12.44 5.94 -10.68
CA ASP A 50 -12.94 6.79 -9.59
C ASP A 50 -14.27 6.28 -9.02
N VAL A 51 -15.19 5.89 -9.90
CA VAL A 51 -16.47 5.31 -9.49
C VAL A 51 -16.27 3.98 -8.76
N TYR A 52 -15.37 3.12 -9.27
CA TYR A 52 -15.02 1.86 -8.64
C TYR A 52 -14.42 2.05 -7.23
N ASP A 53 -13.43 2.91 -7.09
CA ASP A 53 -12.75 3.20 -5.81
C ASP A 53 -13.74 3.70 -4.75
N ASN A 54 -14.58 4.69 -5.11
CA ASN A 54 -15.58 5.26 -4.22
C ASN A 54 -16.64 4.23 -3.79
N TYR A 55 -17.04 3.38 -4.72
CA TYR A 55 -18.01 2.33 -4.43
C TYR A 55 -17.42 1.28 -3.50
N MET A 56 -16.20 0.81 -3.75
CA MET A 56 -15.55 -0.21 -2.92
C MET A 56 -15.26 0.31 -1.51
N ASP A 57 -14.86 1.57 -1.34
CA ASP A 57 -14.75 2.20 -0.02
C ASP A 57 -16.09 2.15 0.73
N SER A 58 -17.19 2.49 0.05
CA SER A 58 -18.54 2.39 0.62
C SER A 58 -18.92 0.96 1.00
N VAL A 59 -18.59 -0.02 0.14
CA VAL A 59 -18.85 -1.45 0.42
C VAL A 59 -18.10 -1.88 1.68
N PHE A 60 -16.81 -1.57 1.79
CA PHE A 60 -16.01 -1.94 2.96
C PHE A 60 -16.51 -1.33 4.26
N ARG A 61 -16.96 -0.09 4.25
CA ARG A 61 -17.55 0.57 5.43
C ARG A 61 -18.85 -0.09 5.91
N HIS A 62 -19.63 -0.69 5.04
CA HIS A 62 -20.98 -1.16 5.34
C HIS A 62 -21.15 -2.67 5.37
N CYS A 63 -20.21 -3.46 4.85
CA CYS A 63 -20.40 -4.90 4.71
C CYS A 63 -20.26 -5.73 5.99
N ASN A 64 -19.75 -5.17 7.08
CA ASN A 64 -19.53 -5.84 8.37
C ASN A 64 -18.90 -7.25 8.29
N GLY A 65 -18.15 -7.53 7.23
CA GLY A 65 -17.57 -8.85 6.99
C GLY A 65 -18.52 -9.88 6.36
N ASP A 66 -19.72 -9.46 5.94
CA ASP A 66 -20.66 -10.34 5.24
C ASP A 66 -20.16 -10.59 3.80
N ARG A 67 -19.74 -11.83 3.55
CA ARG A 67 -19.22 -12.29 2.27
C ARG A 67 -20.24 -12.17 1.14
N VAL A 68 -21.49 -12.54 1.40
CA VAL A 68 -22.56 -12.55 0.38
C VAL A 68 -22.87 -11.11 -0.02
N PHE A 69 -22.95 -10.22 0.97
CA PHE A 69 -23.16 -8.79 0.74
C PHE A 69 -22.08 -8.20 -0.16
N TRP A 70 -20.80 -8.54 0.08
CA TRP A 70 -19.67 -8.03 -0.71
C TRP A 70 -19.77 -8.46 -2.19
N ILE A 71 -19.99 -9.75 -2.46
CA ILE A 71 -20.13 -10.29 -3.82
C ILE A 71 -21.32 -9.67 -4.55
N MET A 72 -22.49 -9.62 -3.91
CA MET A 72 -23.70 -9.05 -4.53
C MET A 72 -23.55 -7.57 -4.87
N LYS A 73 -22.84 -6.81 -4.02
CA LYS A 73 -22.61 -5.38 -4.27
C LYS A 73 -21.65 -5.15 -5.42
N TYR A 74 -20.62 -5.98 -5.55
CA TYR A 74 -19.69 -5.92 -6.68
C TYR A 74 -20.39 -6.16 -8.03
N ASP A 75 -21.17 -7.24 -8.15
CA ASP A 75 -21.93 -7.53 -9.36
C ASP A 75 -22.92 -6.39 -9.68
N THR A 76 -23.49 -5.76 -8.66
CA THR A 76 -24.41 -4.65 -8.82
C THR A 76 -23.74 -3.43 -9.45
N ILE A 77 -22.47 -3.13 -9.13
CA ILE A 77 -21.79 -1.95 -9.71
C ILE A 77 -21.55 -2.17 -11.21
N LEU A 78 -21.05 -3.34 -11.59
CA LEU A 78 -20.81 -3.67 -12.98
C LEU A 78 -22.09 -3.61 -13.81
N GLN A 79 -23.21 -4.10 -13.27
CA GLN A 79 -24.52 -4.08 -13.96
C GLN A 79 -25.14 -2.68 -14.05
N ARG A 80 -24.99 -1.86 -13.01
CA ARG A 80 -25.65 -0.53 -12.96
C ARG A 80 -24.88 0.56 -13.69
N THR A 81 -23.56 0.51 -13.68
CA THR A 81 -22.74 1.58 -14.25
C THR A 81 -22.45 1.35 -15.72
N GLY A 82 -22.51 0.09 -16.19
CA GLY A 82 -22.08 -0.27 -17.55
C GLY A 82 -20.61 0.08 -17.81
N LEU A 83 -19.84 0.32 -16.73
CA LEU A 83 -18.46 0.75 -16.83
C LEU A 83 -17.60 -0.42 -17.30
N ASP A 84 -16.84 -0.18 -18.36
CA ASP A 84 -15.81 -1.10 -18.82
C ASP A 84 -14.52 -0.82 -18.05
N LEU A 85 -14.37 -1.50 -16.91
CA LEU A 85 -13.17 -1.37 -16.09
C LEU A 85 -11.92 -1.91 -16.79
N GLU A 86 -12.07 -2.81 -17.76
CA GLU A 86 -10.92 -3.32 -18.54
C GLU A 86 -10.35 -2.23 -19.45
N LEU A 87 -11.20 -1.46 -20.12
CA LEU A 87 -10.75 -0.34 -20.94
C LEU A 87 -10.16 0.80 -20.12
N SER A 88 -10.69 1.04 -18.93
CA SER A 88 -10.18 2.11 -18.05
C SER A 88 -8.78 1.83 -17.49
N GLN A 89 -8.32 0.58 -17.52
CA GLN A 89 -6.97 0.22 -17.07
C GLN A 89 -5.87 0.68 -18.02
N ASP A 90 -6.20 1.04 -19.25
CA ASP A 90 -5.24 1.60 -20.21
C ASP A 90 -4.85 3.03 -19.87
N GLU A 91 -5.65 3.74 -19.07
CA GLU A 91 -5.32 5.06 -18.56
C GLU A 91 -4.36 4.95 -17.36
N ARG A 92 -3.12 5.39 -17.54
CA ARG A 92 -2.06 5.31 -16.54
C ARG A 92 -1.56 6.69 -16.14
N LEU A 93 -1.64 6.96 -14.86
CA LEU A 93 -1.01 8.14 -14.26
C LEU A 93 0.34 7.73 -13.68
N TYR A 94 1.42 8.07 -14.39
CA TYR A 94 2.77 7.72 -13.94
C TYR A 94 3.21 8.58 -12.76
N ASP A 95 3.83 7.96 -11.76
CA ASP A 95 4.27 8.63 -10.52
C ASP A 95 5.26 9.74 -10.78
N ALA A 96 6.21 9.52 -11.68
CA ALA A 96 7.16 10.55 -12.05
C ALA A 96 6.49 11.85 -12.54
N GLN A 97 5.28 11.75 -13.11
CA GLN A 97 4.52 12.85 -13.68
C GLN A 97 3.44 13.42 -12.75
N SER A 98 3.19 12.82 -11.59
CA SER A 98 2.03 13.17 -10.76
C SER A 98 2.30 13.29 -9.26
N VAL A 99 3.33 12.60 -8.75
CA VAL A 99 3.61 12.60 -7.31
C VAL A 99 4.18 13.94 -6.88
N THR A 100 3.59 14.55 -5.84
CA THR A 100 3.97 15.87 -5.34
C THR A 100 5.11 15.81 -4.33
N ALA A 101 5.82 16.92 -4.17
CA ALA A 101 6.85 17.10 -3.15
C ALA A 101 6.27 16.92 -1.74
N ASP A 102 5.10 17.47 -1.47
CA ASP A 102 4.42 17.38 -0.18
C ASP A 102 4.10 15.92 0.18
N PHE A 103 3.62 15.14 -0.80
CA PHE A 103 3.36 13.72 -0.57
C PHE A 103 4.64 12.96 -0.22
N LEU A 104 5.71 13.13 -0.99
CA LEU A 104 6.97 12.40 -0.76
C LEU A 104 7.65 12.81 0.54
N THR A 105 7.68 14.10 0.87
CA THR A 105 8.28 14.58 2.12
C THR A 105 7.53 14.06 3.33
N GLU A 106 6.21 14.14 3.34
CA GLU A 106 5.40 13.59 4.43
C GLU A 106 5.59 12.08 4.56
N HIS A 107 5.60 11.37 3.43
CA HIS A 107 5.79 9.92 3.43
C HIS A 107 7.15 9.51 4.00
N ILE A 108 8.23 10.18 3.58
CA ILE A 108 9.60 9.94 4.08
C ILE A 108 9.67 10.23 5.57
N ASP A 109 9.17 11.38 6.02
CA ASP A 109 9.21 11.77 7.44
C ASP A 109 8.44 10.81 8.32
N SER A 110 7.24 10.39 7.88
CA SER A 110 6.45 9.38 8.57
C SER A 110 7.17 8.03 8.65
N ALA A 111 7.82 7.60 7.56
CA ALA A 111 8.60 6.36 7.54
C ALA A 111 9.81 6.42 8.47
N PHE A 112 10.55 7.55 8.52
CA PHE A 112 11.67 7.74 9.44
C PHE A 112 11.23 7.77 10.90
N THR A 113 10.09 8.38 11.20
CA THR A 113 9.55 8.44 12.56
C THR A 113 9.33 7.04 13.12
N VAL A 114 8.80 6.10 12.33
CA VAL A 114 8.59 4.72 12.80
C VAL A 114 9.86 3.89 12.77
N TRP A 115 10.76 4.09 11.79
CA TRP A 115 12.04 3.38 11.72
C TRP A 115 12.96 3.69 12.90
N GLN A 116 12.89 4.91 13.46
CA GLN A 116 13.67 5.31 14.61
C GLN A 116 13.16 4.76 15.96
N GLN A 117 12.02 4.09 15.97
CA GLN A 117 11.51 3.46 17.19
C GLN A 117 12.40 2.30 17.65
N ASN A 118 12.37 2.02 18.94
CA ASN A 118 13.27 1.02 19.55
C ASN A 118 13.14 -0.37 18.96
N TRP A 119 11.95 -0.79 18.61
CA TRP A 119 11.68 -2.11 18.03
C TRP A 119 12.18 -2.27 16.58
N ASN A 120 12.53 -1.18 15.90
CA ASN A 120 13.03 -1.19 14.53
C ASN A 120 14.56 -1.01 14.43
N LYS A 121 15.27 -0.83 15.55
CA LYS A 121 16.73 -0.59 15.56
C LYS A 121 17.58 -1.71 14.95
N GLN A 122 17.03 -2.92 14.87
CA GLN A 122 17.72 -4.07 14.27
C GLN A 122 17.76 -4.00 12.75
N TYR A 123 16.85 -3.23 12.12
CA TYR A 123 16.77 -3.18 10.66
C TYR A 123 17.76 -2.18 10.09
N SER A 124 18.58 -2.64 9.16
CA SER A 124 19.53 -1.79 8.45
C SER A 124 18.82 -0.73 7.60
N PHE A 125 19.55 0.33 7.24
CA PHE A 125 19.03 1.34 6.33
C PHE A 125 18.64 0.76 4.95
N GLU A 126 19.35 -0.27 4.48
CA GLU A 126 19.00 -0.97 3.24
C GLU A 126 17.66 -1.70 3.37
N MET A 127 17.44 -2.42 4.47
CA MET A 127 16.14 -3.07 4.76
C MET A 127 15.02 -2.05 4.85
N PHE A 128 15.26 -0.92 5.53
CA PHE A 128 14.31 0.19 5.60
C PHE A 128 13.94 0.71 4.20
N CYS A 129 14.93 1.02 3.36
CA CYS A 129 14.67 1.53 2.02
C CYS A 129 13.89 0.55 1.15
N ARG A 130 14.18 -0.75 1.24
CA ARG A 130 13.55 -1.77 0.38
C ARG A 130 12.15 -2.18 0.83
N TYR A 131 11.91 -2.28 2.14
CA TYR A 131 10.76 -2.98 2.68
C TYR A 131 9.87 -2.16 3.64
N VAL A 132 10.31 -0.97 4.06
CA VAL A 132 9.52 -0.05 4.89
C VAL A 132 9.19 1.23 4.13
N LEU A 133 10.18 1.85 3.50
CA LEU A 133 10.08 3.14 2.84
C LEU A 133 9.15 3.19 1.62
N PRO A 134 9.01 2.14 0.76
CA PRO A 134 8.20 2.26 -0.44
C PRO A 134 6.76 2.69 -0.14
N TYR A 135 6.26 3.67 -0.90
CA TYR A 135 4.92 4.23 -0.73
C TYR A 135 3.84 3.45 -1.47
N ARG A 136 4.23 2.61 -2.44
CA ARG A 136 3.36 1.71 -3.19
C ARG A 136 3.52 0.26 -2.74
N ILE A 137 2.46 -0.51 -2.95
CA ILE A 137 2.47 -1.98 -2.80
C ILE A 137 2.12 -2.61 -4.16
N GLY A 138 1.13 -2.05 -4.86
CA GLY A 138 0.72 -2.39 -6.22
C GLY A 138 0.65 -1.15 -7.11
N ASN A 139 -0.37 -1.10 -7.98
CA ASN A 139 -0.65 0.03 -8.88
C ASN A 139 -1.82 0.90 -8.36
N GLU A 140 -1.99 0.96 -7.06
CA GLU A 140 -3.01 1.77 -6.40
C GLU A 140 -2.73 3.27 -6.54
N LYS A 141 -3.78 4.11 -6.46
CA LYS A 141 -3.60 5.56 -6.35
C LYS A 141 -2.82 5.92 -5.09
N THR A 142 -1.88 6.86 -5.20
CA THR A 142 -1.11 7.34 -4.04
C THR A 142 -2.04 7.95 -2.99
N SER A 143 -1.77 7.65 -1.71
CA SER A 143 -2.53 8.15 -0.58
C SER A 143 -1.67 8.27 0.67
N PHE A 144 -2.09 9.09 1.64
CA PHE A 144 -1.38 9.27 2.93
C PHE A 144 -1.65 8.12 3.92
N TRP A 145 -1.59 6.89 3.43
CA TRP A 145 -1.99 5.69 4.16
C TRP A 145 -1.21 5.44 5.47
N ARG A 146 0.03 5.94 5.60
CA ARG A 146 0.79 5.79 6.84
C ARG A 146 0.11 6.45 8.04
N LYS A 147 -0.62 7.55 7.81
CA LYS A 147 -1.41 8.20 8.87
C LYS A 147 -2.70 7.46 9.20
N THR A 148 -3.25 6.75 8.22
CA THR A 148 -4.47 5.96 8.40
C THR A 148 -4.21 4.77 9.32
N PHE A 149 -3.11 4.03 9.08
CA PHE A 149 -2.79 2.83 9.85
C PHE A 149 -1.95 3.13 11.09
N THR A 150 -2.55 3.79 12.07
CA THR A 150 -1.88 4.13 13.33
C THR A 150 -1.84 2.94 14.29
N VAL A 151 -0.75 2.80 15.06
CA VAL A 151 -0.63 1.79 16.11
C VAL A 151 -1.63 2.11 17.23
N PRO A 152 -2.56 1.21 17.56
CA PRO A 152 -3.36 1.35 18.77
C PRO A 152 -2.46 1.49 20.01
N SER A 153 -2.85 2.33 20.98
CA SER A 153 -2.05 2.57 22.18
C SER A 153 -1.73 1.29 22.96
N TRP A 154 -2.68 0.36 23.03
CA TRP A 154 -2.49 -0.93 23.70
C TRP A 154 -1.43 -1.81 23.04
N VAL A 155 -1.26 -1.74 21.71
CA VAL A 155 -0.17 -2.45 21.01
C VAL A 155 1.17 -1.85 21.40
N ARG A 156 1.28 -0.52 21.43
CA ARG A 156 2.50 0.16 21.89
C ARG A 156 2.86 -0.22 23.32
N GLU A 157 1.87 -0.34 24.19
CA GLU A 157 2.07 -0.70 25.60
C GLU A 157 2.41 -2.18 25.78
N ALA A 158 1.72 -3.06 25.05
CA ALA A 158 1.93 -4.51 25.13
C ALA A 158 3.30 -4.95 24.58
N TYR A 159 3.78 -4.26 23.54
CA TYR A 159 5.02 -4.60 22.84
C TYR A 159 6.13 -3.56 23.06
N ALA A 160 6.03 -2.72 24.10
CA ALA A 160 7.02 -1.73 24.47
C ALA A 160 8.36 -2.39 24.94
N PRO A 161 9.41 -1.69 25.05
CA PRO A 161 10.80 -1.79 24.61
C PRO A 161 11.64 -2.98 25.08
N ASN A 162 11.07 -4.02 25.66
CA ASN A 162 11.82 -5.14 26.23
C ASN A 162 11.55 -6.50 25.57
N GLN A 163 10.80 -6.56 24.46
CA GLN A 163 10.49 -7.79 23.78
C GLN A 163 11.28 -7.95 22.49
N ASP A 164 11.61 -9.18 22.17
CA ASP A 164 12.15 -9.60 20.90
C ASP A 164 11.28 -9.08 19.74
N ASN A 165 11.91 -8.44 18.75
CA ASN A 165 11.23 -7.82 17.63
C ASN A 165 10.48 -8.81 16.74
N SER A 166 10.87 -10.08 16.70
CA SER A 166 10.14 -11.14 16.01
C SER A 166 8.77 -11.36 16.65
N THR A 167 8.67 -11.32 17.98
CA THR A 167 7.43 -11.41 18.73
C THR A 167 6.53 -10.21 18.48
N TYR A 168 7.10 -9.01 18.36
CA TYR A 168 6.35 -7.81 18.03
C TYR A 168 5.75 -7.89 16.63
N ALA A 169 6.56 -8.18 15.62
CA ALA A 169 6.09 -8.31 14.23
C ALA A 169 5.02 -9.41 14.07
N TYR A 170 5.25 -10.56 14.72
CA TYR A 170 4.29 -11.67 14.74
C TYR A 170 2.99 -11.29 15.45
N GLY A 171 3.06 -10.66 16.60
CA GLY A 171 1.89 -10.18 17.35
C GLY A 171 1.07 -9.20 16.55
N MET A 172 1.72 -8.20 15.95
CA MET A 172 1.09 -7.22 15.06
C MET A 172 0.41 -7.89 13.87
N ALA A 173 1.12 -8.78 13.16
CA ALA A 173 0.56 -9.51 12.03
C ALA A 173 -0.68 -10.31 12.46
N ASN A 174 -0.62 -11.02 13.59
CA ASN A 174 -1.76 -11.77 14.13
C ASN A 174 -2.94 -10.90 14.51
N ASP A 175 -2.71 -9.74 15.12
CA ASP A 175 -3.79 -8.82 15.50
C ASP A 175 -4.48 -8.22 14.28
N ILE A 176 -3.71 -7.89 13.23
CA ILE A 176 -4.25 -7.46 11.94
C ILE A 176 -5.04 -8.59 11.29
N LEU A 177 -4.46 -9.78 11.24
CA LEU A 177 -5.04 -10.95 10.57
C LEU A 177 -6.22 -11.54 11.36
N GLY A 178 -6.20 -11.46 12.70
CA GLY A 178 -7.22 -12.03 13.58
C GLY A 178 -8.61 -11.40 13.42
N GLY A 179 -8.66 -10.13 12.96
CA GLY A 179 -9.90 -9.40 12.69
C GLY A 179 -10.47 -9.61 11.28
N MET A 180 -9.69 -10.20 10.38
CA MET A 180 -10.05 -10.31 8.97
C MET A 180 -10.51 -11.71 8.57
N ARG A 181 -11.48 -11.78 7.66
CA ARG A 181 -11.92 -13.03 7.06
C ARG A 181 -11.51 -13.07 5.59
N SER A 182 -10.67 -14.04 5.24
CA SER A 182 -10.36 -14.31 3.84
C SER A 182 -11.61 -14.76 3.09
N VAL A 183 -11.89 -14.13 1.97
CA VAL A 183 -12.95 -14.50 1.04
C VAL A 183 -12.28 -14.99 -0.24
N ILE A 184 -12.59 -16.22 -0.65
CA ILE A 184 -12.25 -16.66 -1.98
C ILE A 184 -13.23 -15.96 -2.93
N TYR A 185 -12.74 -14.93 -3.58
CA TYR A 185 -13.45 -14.21 -4.60
C TYR A 185 -12.64 -14.30 -5.89
N TYR A 186 -13.33 -14.45 -7.00
CA TYR A 186 -12.75 -14.45 -8.33
C TYR A 186 -13.15 -13.15 -9.03
N PRO A 187 -12.44 -12.03 -8.78
CA PRO A 187 -12.71 -10.82 -9.54
C PRO A 187 -12.41 -11.08 -11.02
N PRO A 188 -13.05 -10.36 -11.94
CA PRO A 188 -12.57 -10.24 -13.30
C PRO A 188 -11.07 -9.94 -13.27
N GLN A 189 -10.30 -10.51 -14.18
CA GLN A 189 -8.83 -10.59 -14.11
C GLN A 189 -8.11 -9.23 -14.08
N PHE A 190 -8.79 -8.11 -14.21
CA PHE A 190 -8.19 -6.80 -14.45
C PHE A 190 -8.79 -5.66 -13.61
N LEU A 191 -9.13 -5.91 -12.36
CA LEU A 191 -9.56 -4.80 -11.48
C LEU A 191 -8.37 -3.95 -11.05
N PRO A 192 -8.52 -2.61 -11.04
CA PRO A 192 -7.52 -1.72 -10.49
C PRO A 192 -7.27 -2.02 -9.00
N ASP A 193 -6.05 -1.74 -8.56
CA ASP A 193 -5.73 -1.82 -7.15
C ASP A 193 -6.42 -0.69 -6.39
N LEU A 194 -7.04 -1.02 -5.27
CA LEU A 194 -7.73 -0.05 -4.44
C LEU A 194 -6.75 0.85 -3.69
N PRO A 195 -7.09 2.14 -3.48
CA PRO A 195 -6.30 3.01 -2.61
C PRO A 195 -6.10 2.36 -1.24
N LEU A 196 -4.88 2.38 -0.72
CA LEU A 196 -4.57 1.72 0.56
C LEU A 196 -5.41 2.25 1.72
N THR A 197 -5.81 3.53 1.69
CA THR A 197 -6.71 4.11 2.69
C THR A 197 -8.10 3.50 2.70
N ALA A 198 -8.60 3.02 1.55
CA ALA A 198 -9.89 2.33 1.49
C ALA A 198 -9.85 0.99 2.22
N LEU A 199 -8.67 0.37 2.34
CA LEU A 199 -8.50 -0.92 3.01
C LEU A 199 -8.62 -0.85 4.54
N GLU A 200 -8.63 0.34 5.15
CA GLU A 200 -8.82 0.52 6.61
C GLU A 200 -10.08 -0.16 7.13
N HIS A 201 -11.13 -0.17 6.33
CA HIS A 201 -12.44 -0.69 6.71
C HIS A 201 -12.69 -2.13 6.25
N VAL A 202 -11.68 -2.76 5.61
CA VAL A 202 -11.81 -4.12 5.10
C VAL A 202 -11.94 -5.13 6.24
N LYS A 203 -13.04 -5.88 6.22
CA LYS A 203 -13.28 -7.01 7.14
C LYS A 203 -13.35 -8.34 6.40
N SER A 204 -13.58 -8.29 5.09
CA SER A 204 -13.58 -9.45 4.20
C SER A 204 -13.02 -9.02 2.86
N ALA A 205 -12.00 -9.71 2.36
CA ALA A 205 -11.31 -9.34 1.13
C ALA A 205 -10.73 -10.55 0.41
N SER A 206 -10.34 -10.37 -0.85
CA SER A 206 -9.55 -11.35 -1.57
C SER A 206 -8.13 -11.43 -0.98
N CYS A 207 -7.34 -12.43 -1.42
CA CYS A 207 -5.96 -12.57 -0.99
C CYS A 207 -5.13 -11.30 -1.31
N LYS A 208 -5.43 -10.63 -2.42
CA LYS A 208 -4.74 -9.43 -2.87
C LYS A 208 -4.95 -8.25 -1.91
N GLU A 209 -6.19 -7.81 -1.71
CA GLU A 209 -6.48 -6.70 -0.79
C GLU A 209 -6.00 -7.00 0.63
N TYR A 210 -6.13 -8.27 1.04
CA TYR A 210 -5.66 -8.72 2.35
C TYR A 210 -4.14 -8.60 2.48
N ALA A 211 -3.38 -9.05 1.48
CA ALA A 211 -1.93 -8.94 1.46
C ALA A 211 -1.47 -7.47 1.41
N HIS A 212 -2.14 -6.63 0.59
CA HIS A 212 -1.87 -5.20 0.51
C HIS A 212 -2.10 -4.49 1.85
N LEU A 213 -3.25 -4.75 2.51
CA LEU A 213 -3.53 -4.20 3.84
C LEU A 213 -2.46 -4.63 4.85
N CYS A 214 -2.10 -5.91 4.89
CA CYS A 214 -1.10 -6.42 5.81
C CYS A 214 0.24 -5.72 5.62
N VAL A 215 0.73 -5.60 4.38
CA VAL A 215 1.97 -4.88 4.06
C VAL A 215 1.88 -3.40 4.44
N ALA A 216 0.76 -2.72 4.12
CA ALA A 216 0.58 -1.31 4.46
C ALA A 216 0.65 -1.07 5.97
N VAL A 217 -0.06 -1.89 6.75
CA VAL A 217 -0.06 -1.78 8.21
C VAL A 217 1.33 -2.06 8.78
N LEU A 218 2.00 -3.14 8.38
CA LEU A 218 3.34 -3.47 8.87
C LEU A 218 4.33 -2.35 8.55
N ARG A 219 4.35 -1.83 7.31
CA ARG A 219 5.19 -0.70 6.91
C ARG A 219 4.85 0.60 7.66
N ALA A 220 3.57 0.85 7.97
CA ALA A 220 3.17 2.00 8.78
C ALA A 220 3.73 1.94 10.20
N HIS A 221 4.06 0.73 10.68
CA HIS A 221 4.69 0.49 11.99
C HIS A 221 6.21 0.33 11.92
N GLY A 222 6.79 0.52 10.73
CA GLY A 222 8.24 0.40 10.50
C GLY A 222 8.74 -1.03 10.37
N LEU A 223 7.84 -2.01 10.26
CA LEU A 223 8.20 -3.41 10.07
C LEU A 223 8.41 -3.70 8.57
N PRO A 224 9.56 -4.28 8.21
CA PRO A 224 9.87 -4.60 6.82
C PRO A 224 8.90 -5.67 6.29
N ALA A 225 8.16 -5.34 5.25
CA ALA A 225 7.17 -6.25 4.65
C ALA A 225 7.07 -6.06 3.13
N THR A 226 6.71 -7.12 2.44
CA THR A 226 6.49 -7.14 1.00
C THR A 226 5.40 -8.13 0.61
N ILE A 227 4.97 -8.07 -0.65
CA ILE A 227 4.13 -9.10 -1.26
C ILE A 227 5.03 -10.18 -1.85
N ASP A 228 4.65 -11.41 -1.64
CA ASP A 228 5.10 -12.54 -2.45
C ASP A 228 3.88 -13.16 -3.14
N PHE A 229 4.07 -13.81 -4.27
CA PHE A 229 2.96 -14.31 -5.06
C PHE A 229 3.33 -15.55 -5.88
N THR A 230 2.30 -16.33 -6.21
CA THR A 230 2.37 -17.33 -7.28
C THR A 230 1.38 -16.96 -8.38
N PRO A 231 1.82 -16.86 -9.63
CA PRO A 231 0.92 -16.53 -10.75
C PRO A 231 -0.10 -17.64 -11.00
N GLN A 232 0.22 -18.86 -10.62
CA GLN A 232 -0.64 -20.03 -10.77
C GLN A 232 -0.28 -21.13 -9.76
N TRP A 233 -1.29 -21.68 -9.10
CA TRP A 233 -1.13 -22.89 -8.32
C TRP A 233 -0.86 -24.10 -9.23
N GLY A 234 -0.07 -25.06 -8.76
CA GLY A 234 0.25 -26.26 -9.54
C GLY A 234 -0.95 -27.10 -9.99
N ASN A 235 -2.10 -26.95 -9.32
CA ASN A 235 -3.33 -27.71 -9.58
C ASN A 235 -4.56 -26.85 -9.90
N ARG A 236 -4.39 -25.52 -10.06
CA ARG A 236 -5.48 -24.56 -10.30
C ARG A 236 -5.00 -23.44 -11.20
N GLY A 237 -5.85 -22.97 -12.12
CA GLY A 237 -5.56 -21.83 -12.99
C GLY A 237 -5.70 -20.46 -12.29
N LEU A 238 -5.31 -20.36 -11.01
CA LEU A 238 -5.48 -19.17 -10.18
C LEU A 238 -4.17 -18.79 -9.52
N GLY A 239 -3.88 -17.50 -9.48
CA GLY A 239 -2.80 -16.93 -8.68
C GLY A 239 -3.16 -16.82 -7.19
N HIS A 240 -2.15 -16.49 -6.40
CA HIS A 240 -2.29 -16.16 -4.98
C HIS A 240 -1.24 -15.16 -4.56
N GLU A 241 -1.60 -14.25 -3.66
CA GLU A 241 -0.72 -13.26 -3.07
C GLU A 241 -0.75 -13.38 -1.55
N TRP A 242 0.38 -13.14 -0.91
CA TRP A 242 0.49 -13.11 0.55
C TRP A 242 1.53 -12.10 1.02
N CYS A 243 1.38 -11.65 2.24
CA CYS A 243 2.34 -10.77 2.89
C CYS A 243 3.50 -11.59 3.46
N VAL A 244 4.72 -11.11 3.21
CA VAL A 244 5.95 -11.58 3.85
C VAL A 244 6.53 -10.44 4.67
N PHE A 245 6.94 -10.72 5.90
CA PHE A 245 7.66 -9.79 6.76
C PHE A 245 8.95 -10.41 7.29
N PHE A 246 9.92 -9.57 7.69
CA PHE A 246 11.29 -9.97 8.02
C PHE A 246 11.63 -9.70 9.48
#